data_27e118f2dfd53c7110843c7d94481ab2
#
_entry.id   27e118f2dfd53c7110843c7d94481ab2
#
_cell.length_a   1.000
_cell.length_b   1.000
_cell.length_c   1.000
_cell.angle_alpha   90.00
_cell.angle_beta   90.00
_cell.angle_gamma   90.00
#
_symmetry.space_group_name_H-M   'P 1'
#
loop_
_entity.id
_entity.type
_entity.pdbx_description
1 polymer ?
#
loop_
_entity_poly.entity_id
_entity_poly.type
_entity_poly.pdbx_seq_one_letter_code
_entity_poly.pdbx_strand_id
1 'polypeptide(L)'
;MPSLIDIRRRVRAVKSTQQITKAMKMVSSSKLRRAQERILKSRPYAKEMLRVFNNLATRTENATHPLLNDDPLSARTLLIVITADRGLCGSFNTNVAKAALQFTIEQPKAPDGRDIAMALVGRKGRDFFMRRGFDVLYEEVGLFQNVKWSHAQAIAQTAIKEFLGPDISSVYLVYNEFRSVISQRVVIEKLLPIPRLNEAEAANNAGSGKPFAGTMVEKSGQVDASASPAVDYLFEPDPKQLLDTLLPLHVAVQVQRALLESAAAEHAARMQSMDSATRNAKDMVDRLTLYMNKVRQAAITREIIEVVSGAQAT
;
A
#
# COMPACT_ATOMS: atom_id res chain seq x y z
N MET A 1 -34.08 -8.13 31.49
CA MET A 1 -33.19 -9.11 30.78
C MET A 1 -33.48 -9.02 29.29
N PRO A 2 -32.51 -9.16 28.38
CA PRO A 2 -32.80 -9.18 26.95
C PRO A 2 -33.74 -10.33 26.63
N SER A 3 -34.71 -10.10 25.76
CA SER A 3 -35.70 -11.10 25.42
C SER A 3 -35.07 -12.22 24.55
N LEU A 4 -35.61 -13.42 24.60
CA LEU A 4 -35.17 -14.55 23.77
C LEU A 4 -35.22 -14.22 22.27
N ILE A 5 -36.14 -13.36 21.87
CA ILE A 5 -36.31 -12.86 20.51
C ILE A 5 -35.13 -11.97 20.11
N ASP A 6 -34.67 -11.09 21.00
CA ASP A 6 -33.53 -10.20 20.75
C ASP A 6 -32.22 -10.97 20.59
N ILE A 7 -32.01 -11.99 21.44
CA ILE A 7 -30.81 -12.84 21.33
C ILE A 7 -30.83 -13.60 20.00
N ARG A 8 -31.97 -14.15 19.61
CA ARG A 8 -32.16 -14.87 18.34
C ARG A 8 -31.90 -13.93 17.14
N ARG A 9 -32.36 -12.68 17.22
CA ARG A 9 -32.11 -11.66 16.19
C ARG A 9 -30.59 -11.36 16.09
N ARG A 10 -29.89 -11.20 17.21
CA ARG A 10 -28.43 -11.00 17.25
C ARG A 10 -27.67 -12.17 16.67
N VAL A 11 -28.03 -13.41 17.00
CA VAL A 11 -27.41 -14.61 16.42
C VAL A 11 -27.54 -14.61 14.90
N ARG A 12 -28.72 -14.29 14.35
CA ARG A 12 -28.92 -14.21 12.91
C ARG A 12 -28.07 -13.11 12.26
N ALA A 13 -28.01 -11.93 12.86
CA ALA A 13 -27.21 -10.81 12.36
C ALA A 13 -25.71 -11.17 12.31
N VAL A 14 -25.16 -11.78 13.38
CA VAL A 14 -23.76 -12.18 13.41
C VAL A 14 -23.45 -13.30 12.42
N LYS A 15 -24.37 -14.28 12.22
CA LYS A 15 -24.24 -15.31 11.17
C LYS A 15 -24.20 -14.68 9.78
N SER A 16 -25.05 -13.70 9.50
CA SER A 16 -25.03 -12.97 8.22
C SER A 16 -23.69 -12.23 8.04
N THR A 17 -23.21 -11.53 9.07
CA THR A 17 -21.89 -10.87 9.05
C THR A 17 -20.76 -11.87 8.78
N GLN A 18 -20.79 -13.05 9.40
CA GLN A 18 -19.82 -14.12 9.16
C GLN A 18 -19.80 -14.58 7.69
N GLN A 19 -20.97 -14.73 7.07
CA GLN A 19 -21.06 -15.09 5.66
C GLN A 19 -20.49 -14.00 4.75
N ILE A 20 -20.80 -12.73 5.04
CA ILE A 20 -20.29 -11.57 4.29
C ILE A 20 -18.76 -11.50 4.41
N THR A 21 -18.20 -11.59 5.61
CA THR A 21 -16.74 -11.53 5.81
C THR A 21 -16.02 -12.70 5.14
N LYS A 22 -16.61 -13.91 5.18
CA LYS A 22 -16.10 -15.08 4.46
C LYS A 22 -16.07 -14.85 2.94
N ALA A 23 -17.13 -14.30 2.37
CA ALA A 23 -17.18 -13.95 0.95
C ALA A 23 -16.14 -12.88 0.59
N MET A 24 -16.01 -11.83 1.41
CA MET A 24 -15.01 -10.79 1.22
C MET A 24 -13.57 -11.33 1.30
N LYS A 25 -13.28 -12.27 2.19
CA LYS A 25 -12.00 -12.99 2.24
C LYS A 25 -11.70 -13.67 0.91
N MET A 26 -12.66 -14.41 0.34
CA MET A 26 -12.48 -15.14 -0.93
C MET A 26 -12.23 -14.18 -2.10
N VAL A 27 -12.99 -13.09 -2.19
CA VAL A 27 -12.80 -12.05 -3.22
C VAL A 27 -11.42 -11.40 -3.09
N SER A 28 -11.00 -11.07 -1.85
CA SER A 28 -9.68 -10.46 -1.61
C SER A 28 -8.54 -11.43 -1.98
N SER A 29 -8.67 -12.71 -1.68
CA SER A 29 -7.69 -13.76 -2.07
C SER A 29 -7.54 -13.85 -3.59
N SER A 30 -8.66 -13.87 -4.34
CA SER A 30 -8.62 -13.90 -5.81
C SER A 30 -7.96 -12.64 -6.39
N LYS A 31 -8.26 -11.46 -5.84
CA LYS A 31 -7.65 -10.20 -6.28
C LYS A 31 -6.16 -10.13 -5.93
N LEU A 32 -5.76 -10.63 -4.76
CA LEU A 32 -4.37 -10.72 -4.34
C LEU A 32 -3.55 -11.56 -5.32
N ARG A 33 -4.05 -12.75 -5.70
CA ARG A 33 -3.38 -13.61 -6.67
C ARG A 33 -3.14 -12.89 -7.99
N ARG A 34 -4.15 -12.19 -8.53
CA ARG A 34 -4.01 -11.41 -9.76
C ARG A 34 -3.01 -10.24 -9.61
N ALA A 35 -2.98 -9.58 -8.45
CA ALA A 35 -2.01 -8.52 -8.17
C ALA A 35 -0.58 -9.07 -8.13
N GLN A 36 -0.36 -10.22 -7.48
CA GLN A 36 0.93 -10.91 -7.45
C GLN A 36 1.40 -11.32 -8.85
N GLU A 37 0.52 -11.87 -9.68
CA GLU A 37 0.84 -12.21 -11.07
C GLU A 37 1.29 -10.98 -11.89
N ARG A 38 0.66 -9.82 -11.67
CA ARG A 38 1.05 -8.55 -12.30
C ARG A 38 2.42 -8.05 -11.83
N ILE A 39 2.70 -8.12 -10.53
CA ILE A 39 4.01 -7.76 -9.96
C ILE A 39 5.10 -8.65 -10.57
N LEU A 40 4.88 -9.96 -10.61
CA LEU A 40 5.85 -10.90 -11.18
C LEU A 40 6.13 -10.63 -12.66
N LYS A 41 5.10 -10.28 -13.45
CA LYS A 41 5.24 -9.93 -14.86
C LYS A 41 5.97 -8.59 -15.08
N SER A 42 5.89 -7.63 -14.15
CA SER A 42 6.56 -6.34 -14.27
C SER A 42 8.05 -6.37 -13.87
N ARG A 43 8.46 -7.33 -13.04
CA ARG A 43 9.84 -7.44 -12.51
C ARG A 43 10.93 -7.55 -13.58
N PRO A 44 10.80 -8.40 -14.64
CA PRO A 44 11.84 -8.50 -15.66
C PRO A 44 12.12 -7.17 -16.35
N TYR A 45 11.05 -6.45 -16.72
CA TYR A 45 11.17 -5.14 -17.36
C TYR A 45 11.86 -4.10 -16.47
N ALA A 46 11.46 -4.01 -15.20
CA ALA A 46 12.08 -3.08 -14.25
C ALA A 46 13.56 -3.38 -14.03
N LYS A 47 13.94 -4.68 -13.99
CA LYS A 47 15.33 -5.11 -13.84
C LYS A 47 16.19 -4.77 -15.06
N GLU A 48 15.71 -5.04 -16.27
CA GLU A 48 16.44 -4.70 -17.49
C GLU A 48 16.53 -3.19 -17.71
N MET A 49 15.48 -2.45 -17.40
CA MET A 49 15.53 -0.99 -17.45
C MET A 49 16.60 -0.41 -16.50
N LEU A 50 16.69 -0.90 -15.27
CA LEU A 50 17.74 -0.50 -14.32
C LEU A 50 19.13 -0.83 -14.86
N ARG A 51 19.30 -1.97 -15.55
CA ARG A 51 20.56 -2.39 -16.14
C ARG A 51 21.01 -1.47 -17.28
N VAL A 52 20.08 -1.13 -18.18
CA VAL A 52 20.33 -0.16 -19.27
C VAL A 52 20.67 1.22 -18.69
N PHE A 53 19.92 1.64 -17.67
CA PHE A 53 20.13 2.93 -17.00
C PHE A 53 21.51 3.01 -16.32
N ASN A 54 21.96 1.93 -15.65
CA ASN A 54 23.29 1.84 -15.05
C ASN A 54 24.39 2.02 -16.08
N ASN A 55 24.28 1.35 -17.22
CA ASN A 55 25.26 1.46 -18.32
C ASN A 55 25.28 2.84 -18.97
N LEU A 56 24.13 3.51 -19.04
CA LEU A 56 24.04 4.88 -19.54
C LEU A 56 24.68 5.88 -18.57
N ALA A 57 24.38 5.74 -17.28
CA ALA A 57 24.88 6.65 -16.23
C ALA A 57 26.40 6.61 -16.10
N THR A 58 27.05 5.43 -16.23
CA THR A 58 28.51 5.30 -16.18
C THR A 58 29.23 5.91 -17.38
N ARG A 59 28.55 6.04 -18.53
CA ARG A 59 29.14 6.62 -19.76
C ARG A 59 28.86 8.10 -19.94
N THR A 60 27.93 8.66 -19.16
CA THR A 60 27.49 10.05 -19.27
C THR A 60 27.84 10.81 -18.00
N GLU A 61 29.11 10.76 -17.56
CA GLU A 61 29.62 11.39 -16.32
C GLU A 61 29.30 12.89 -16.23
N ASN A 62 28.98 13.56 -17.32
CA ASN A 62 28.67 15.00 -17.43
C ASN A 62 27.21 15.30 -17.84
N ALA A 63 26.29 14.32 -17.81
CA ALA A 63 24.91 14.62 -18.18
C ALA A 63 24.19 15.37 -17.05
N THR A 64 24.17 16.67 -17.19
CA THR A 64 23.33 17.58 -16.37
C THR A 64 21.88 17.47 -16.82
N HIS A 65 21.16 16.45 -16.38
CA HIS A 65 19.73 16.37 -16.64
C HIS A 65 18.95 16.95 -15.44
N PRO A 66 17.92 17.78 -15.65
CA PRO A 66 17.16 18.41 -14.55
C PRO A 66 16.60 17.41 -13.54
N LEU A 67 16.21 16.20 -13.95
CA LEU A 67 15.65 15.17 -13.06
C LEU A 67 16.71 14.45 -12.18
N LEU A 68 18.01 14.73 -12.38
CA LEU A 68 19.11 14.14 -11.62
C LEU A 68 19.75 15.12 -10.63
N ASN A 69 19.47 16.42 -10.78
CA ASN A 69 20.08 17.46 -9.97
C ASN A 69 19.17 17.84 -8.81
N ASP A 70 19.76 17.90 -7.61
CA ASP A 70 19.12 18.56 -6.49
C ASP A 70 19.14 20.08 -6.75
N ASP A 71 18.00 20.74 -6.71
CA ASP A 71 17.93 22.19 -6.69
C ASP A 71 17.85 22.65 -5.23
N PRO A 72 18.92 23.24 -4.68
CA PRO A 72 18.96 23.65 -3.28
C PRO A 72 18.14 24.92 -2.98
N LEU A 73 17.62 25.59 -4.01
CA LEU A 73 16.91 26.87 -3.87
C LEU A 73 15.45 26.68 -3.43
N SER A 74 14.85 25.56 -3.75
CA SER A 74 13.49 25.25 -3.33
C SER A 74 13.50 24.34 -2.10
N ALA A 75 12.74 24.70 -1.06
CA ALA A 75 12.67 23.91 0.18
C ALA A 75 11.41 23.02 0.22
N ARG A 76 10.51 23.10 -0.77
CA ARG A 76 9.23 22.39 -0.74
C ARG A 76 9.34 20.98 -1.28
N THR A 77 8.68 20.05 -0.60
CA THR A 77 8.68 18.61 -0.95
C THR A 77 7.28 18.19 -1.43
N LEU A 78 7.20 17.44 -2.53
CA LEU A 78 5.97 16.77 -2.95
C LEU A 78 5.92 15.35 -2.38
N LEU A 79 4.87 15.05 -1.62
CA LEU A 79 4.66 13.72 -1.05
C LEU A 79 3.51 13.01 -1.76
N ILE A 80 3.83 11.96 -2.52
CA ILE A 80 2.84 11.11 -3.17
C ILE A 80 2.43 9.99 -2.20
N VAL A 81 1.20 10.05 -1.69
CA VAL A 81 0.70 9.12 -0.67
C VAL A 81 -0.29 8.15 -1.28
N ILE A 82 0.07 6.86 -1.29
CA ILE A 82 -0.73 5.80 -1.91
C ILE A 82 -1.53 5.05 -0.83
N THR A 83 -2.85 5.26 -0.81
CA THR A 83 -3.79 4.64 0.11
C THR A 83 -4.91 3.91 -0.63
N ALA A 84 -5.69 3.10 0.07
CA ALA A 84 -6.83 2.42 -0.52
C ALA A 84 -8.07 3.33 -0.69
N ASP A 85 -8.93 2.97 -1.64
CA ASP A 85 -10.25 3.60 -1.81
C ASP A 85 -11.26 3.13 -0.76
N ARG A 86 -11.14 1.88 -0.30
CA ARG A 86 -12.07 1.22 0.61
C ARG A 86 -11.39 0.89 1.94
N GLY A 87 -12.19 0.82 3.00
CA GLY A 87 -11.75 0.34 4.31
C GLY A 87 -11.75 -1.19 4.43
N LEU A 88 -11.81 -1.65 5.67
CA LEU A 88 -11.81 -3.07 6.05
C LEU A 88 -10.51 -3.82 5.68
N CYS A 89 -9.41 -3.09 5.55
CA CYS A 89 -8.05 -3.60 5.30
C CYS A 89 -7.13 -3.45 6.53
N GLY A 90 -7.69 -3.60 7.73
CA GLY A 90 -6.94 -3.47 8.98
C GLY A 90 -6.28 -2.10 9.12
N SER A 91 -5.01 -2.12 9.52
CA SER A 91 -4.18 -0.91 9.72
C SER A 91 -3.55 -0.34 8.44
N PHE A 92 -3.79 -0.92 7.26
CA PHE A 92 -3.17 -0.54 6.00
C PHE A 92 -3.18 0.98 5.76
N ASN A 93 -4.37 1.61 5.73
CA ASN A 93 -4.49 3.06 5.50
C ASN A 93 -3.93 3.89 6.64
N THR A 94 -4.15 3.44 7.88
CA THR A 94 -3.70 4.16 9.08
C THR A 94 -2.18 4.19 9.18
N ASN A 95 -1.50 3.09 8.82
CA ASN A 95 -0.05 3.02 8.85
C ASN A 95 0.59 3.94 7.80
N VAL A 96 0.06 3.98 6.57
CA VAL A 96 0.51 4.92 5.52
C VAL A 96 0.29 6.36 5.97
N ALA A 97 -0.90 6.68 6.47
CA ALA A 97 -1.21 8.04 6.91
C ALA A 97 -0.31 8.48 8.08
N LYS A 98 -0.03 7.60 9.04
CA LYS A 98 0.91 7.88 10.14
C LYS A 98 2.33 8.11 9.64
N ALA A 99 2.82 7.25 8.76
CA ALA A 99 4.18 7.39 8.21
C ALA A 99 4.33 8.68 7.40
N ALA A 100 3.32 9.04 6.59
CA ALA A 100 3.30 10.29 5.85
C ALA A 100 3.29 11.51 6.80
N LEU A 101 2.48 11.49 7.87
CA LEU A 101 2.48 12.56 8.88
C LEU A 101 3.81 12.65 9.62
N GLN A 102 4.40 11.52 10.01
CA GLN A 102 5.69 11.51 10.69
C GLN A 102 6.77 12.10 9.78
N PHE A 103 6.80 11.72 8.51
CA PHE A 103 7.70 12.30 7.52
C PHE A 103 7.52 13.84 7.41
N THR A 104 6.27 14.34 7.42
CA THR A 104 5.98 15.78 7.41
C THR A 104 6.56 16.51 8.62
N ILE A 105 6.60 15.87 9.79
CA ILE A 105 7.14 16.45 11.01
C ILE A 105 8.68 16.45 11.01
N GLU A 106 9.29 15.43 10.42
CA GLU A 106 10.74 15.22 10.38
C GLU A 106 11.45 16.09 9.32
N GLN A 107 10.71 16.58 8.32
CA GLN A 107 11.30 17.47 7.29
C GLN A 107 11.61 18.87 7.86
N PRO A 108 12.70 19.50 7.41
CA PRO A 108 13.01 20.88 7.78
C PRO A 108 11.88 21.79 7.31
N LYS A 109 11.48 22.72 8.16
CA LYS A 109 10.41 23.66 7.84
C LYS A 109 10.91 24.79 6.97
N ALA A 110 10.23 25.04 5.85
CA ALA A 110 10.47 26.22 5.04
C ALA A 110 10.08 27.51 5.80
N PRO A 111 10.69 28.64 5.51
CA PRO A 111 10.42 29.91 6.19
C PRO A 111 8.96 30.38 6.09
N ASP A 112 8.23 29.96 5.05
CA ASP A 112 6.85 30.31 4.78
C ASP A 112 5.81 29.30 5.33
N GLY A 113 6.27 28.22 5.98
CA GLY A 113 5.42 27.20 6.58
C GLY A 113 4.67 26.29 5.61
N ARG A 114 4.98 26.37 4.29
CA ARG A 114 4.36 25.54 3.24
C ARG A 114 5.32 24.44 2.77
N ASP A 115 5.79 23.64 3.71
CA ASP A 115 6.93 22.74 3.49
C ASP A 115 6.59 21.55 2.60
N ILE A 116 5.33 21.10 2.61
CA ILE A 116 4.92 19.87 1.93
C ILE A 116 3.65 20.07 1.12
N ALA A 117 3.75 19.74 -0.16
CA ALA A 117 2.62 19.55 -1.05
C ALA A 117 2.28 18.06 -1.14
N MET A 118 1.01 17.73 -1.33
CA MET A 118 0.58 16.34 -1.38
C MET A 118 -0.04 15.98 -2.72
N ALA A 119 0.32 14.80 -3.23
CA ALA A 119 -0.38 14.10 -4.30
C ALA A 119 -1.04 12.86 -3.70
N LEU A 120 -2.37 12.85 -3.64
CA LEU A 120 -3.13 11.84 -2.90
C LEU A 120 -3.74 10.80 -3.85
N VAL A 121 -3.31 9.57 -3.70
CA VAL A 121 -3.84 8.42 -4.44
C VAL A 121 -4.69 7.59 -3.49
N GLY A 122 -5.98 7.43 -3.85
CA GLY A 122 -6.96 6.70 -3.06
C GLY A 122 -7.77 7.57 -2.10
N ARG A 123 -9.05 7.23 -2.00
CA ARG A 123 -10.06 8.00 -1.26
C ARG A 123 -9.72 8.17 0.23
N LYS A 124 -9.17 7.14 0.88
CA LYS A 124 -8.94 7.17 2.34
C LYS A 124 -7.84 8.16 2.72
N GLY A 125 -6.78 8.27 1.93
CA GLY A 125 -5.75 9.29 2.12
C GLY A 125 -6.27 10.68 1.82
N ARG A 126 -6.97 10.84 0.71
CA ARG A 126 -7.61 12.12 0.35
C ARG A 126 -8.47 12.65 1.51
N ASP A 127 -9.44 11.85 1.97
CA ASP A 127 -10.35 12.26 3.04
C ASP A 127 -9.62 12.57 4.36
N PHE A 128 -8.50 11.90 4.61
CA PHE A 128 -7.70 12.11 5.82
C PHE A 128 -6.89 13.40 5.77
N PHE A 129 -6.19 13.69 4.67
CA PHE A 129 -5.29 14.84 4.56
C PHE A 129 -6.03 16.14 4.24
N MET A 130 -7.07 16.10 3.38
CA MET A 130 -7.90 17.28 3.11
C MET A 130 -8.59 17.82 4.36
N ARG A 131 -9.08 16.96 5.26
CA ARG A 131 -9.68 17.40 6.54
C ARG A 131 -8.69 18.08 7.49
N ARG A 132 -7.39 17.90 7.26
CA ARG A 132 -6.32 18.50 8.07
C ARG A 132 -5.71 19.75 7.43
N GLY A 133 -6.24 20.19 6.29
CA GLY A 133 -5.81 21.41 5.63
C GLY A 133 -4.46 21.32 4.91
N PHE A 134 -4.00 20.10 4.57
CA PHE A 134 -2.81 19.95 3.73
C PHE A 134 -3.05 20.45 2.32
N ASP A 135 -2.02 21.03 1.71
CA ASP A 135 -2.05 21.48 0.34
C ASP A 135 -1.99 20.29 -0.63
N VAL A 136 -3.07 20.10 -1.40
CA VAL A 136 -3.21 18.95 -2.30
C VAL A 136 -3.13 19.43 -3.73
N LEU A 137 -2.02 19.11 -4.41
CA LEU A 137 -1.79 19.48 -5.82
C LEU A 137 -2.42 18.49 -6.80
N TYR A 138 -2.52 17.22 -6.40
CA TYR A 138 -3.08 16.18 -7.24
C TYR A 138 -3.88 15.17 -6.42
N GLU A 139 -5.01 14.75 -6.98
CA GLU A 139 -5.79 13.65 -6.39
C GLU A 139 -6.26 12.66 -7.45
N GLU A 140 -6.21 11.37 -7.12
CA GLU A 140 -6.78 10.32 -7.95
C GLU A 140 -7.43 9.24 -7.09
N VAL A 141 -8.67 8.89 -7.39
CA VAL A 141 -9.46 7.91 -6.65
C VAL A 141 -10.01 6.83 -7.56
N GLY A 142 -10.21 5.63 -7.00
CA GLY A 142 -10.85 4.52 -7.73
C GLY A 142 -9.91 3.62 -8.52
N LEU A 143 -8.61 3.93 -8.58
CA LEU A 143 -7.66 3.19 -9.42
C LEU A 143 -7.29 1.79 -8.90
N PHE A 144 -7.44 1.52 -7.59
CA PHE A 144 -7.14 0.20 -7.00
C PHE A 144 -8.05 -0.94 -7.48
N GLN A 145 -9.17 -0.63 -8.14
CA GLN A 145 -9.99 -1.66 -8.77
C GLN A 145 -9.29 -2.29 -9.98
N ASN A 146 -8.57 -1.49 -10.76
CA ASN A 146 -7.80 -1.92 -11.91
C ASN A 146 -6.65 -0.94 -12.18
N VAL A 147 -5.49 -1.20 -11.58
CA VAL A 147 -4.29 -0.40 -11.81
C VAL A 147 -3.85 -0.57 -13.26
N LYS A 148 -3.84 0.53 -14.03
CA LYS A 148 -3.39 0.59 -15.43
C LYS A 148 -2.10 1.39 -15.52
N TRP A 149 -1.34 1.16 -16.60
CA TRP A 149 -0.14 1.94 -16.91
C TRP A 149 -0.44 3.45 -17.04
N SER A 150 -1.57 3.80 -17.66
CA SER A 150 -1.98 5.19 -17.83
C SER A 150 -2.10 5.99 -16.52
N HIS A 151 -2.51 5.34 -15.42
CA HIS A 151 -2.58 5.99 -14.11
C HIS A 151 -1.16 6.31 -13.59
N ALA A 152 -0.25 5.34 -13.67
CA ALA A 152 1.13 5.56 -13.26
C ALA A 152 1.81 6.66 -14.09
N GLN A 153 1.54 6.69 -15.39
CA GLN A 153 2.06 7.70 -16.28
C GLN A 153 1.51 9.10 -15.96
N ALA A 154 0.22 9.23 -15.67
CA ALA A 154 -0.39 10.50 -15.28
C ALA A 154 0.20 11.04 -13.97
N ILE A 155 0.34 10.17 -12.95
CA ILE A 155 0.95 10.54 -11.66
C ILE A 155 2.42 10.95 -11.86
N ALA A 156 3.19 10.18 -12.65
CA ALA A 156 4.58 10.47 -12.93
C ALA A 156 4.77 11.78 -13.70
N GLN A 157 3.93 12.05 -14.70
CA GLN A 157 3.96 13.30 -15.46
C GLN A 157 3.65 14.51 -14.56
N THR A 158 2.65 14.37 -13.67
CA THR A 158 2.35 15.42 -12.69
C THR A 158 3.55 15.64 -11.75
N ALA A 159 4.14 14.57 -11.21
CA ALA A 159 5.30 14.66 -10.34
C ALA A 159 6.50 15.33 -11.04
N ILE A 160 6.78 14.99 -12.28
CA ILE A 160 7.86 15.58 -13.09
C ILE A 160 7.56 17.06 -13.38
N LYS A 161 6.32 17.38 -13.75
CA LYS A 161 5.92 18.76 -14.03
C LYS A 161 6.10 19.67 -12.82
N GLU A 162 5.66 19.22 -11.66
CA GLU A 162 5.79 19.96 -10.41
C GLU A 162 7.26 20.08 -9.95
N PHE A 163 8.05 19.04 -10.15
CA PHE A 163 9.50 19.03 -9.84
C PHE A 163 10.31 19.96 -10.76
N LEU A 164 9.95 20.08 -12.02
CA LEU A 164 10.59 21.02 -12.96
C LEU A 164 10.10 22.47 -12.75
N GLY A 165 9.08 22.67 -11.93
CA GLY A 165 8.63 23.99 -11.51
C GLY A 165 9.55 24.60 -10.44
N PRO A 166 9.36 25.90 -10.13
CA PRO A 166 10.24 26.60 -9.18
C PRO A 166 10.02 26.24 -7.72
N ASP A 167 8.90 25.55 -7.38
CA ASP A 167 8.46 25.40 -5.99
C ASP A 167 8.91 24.10 -5.32
N ILE A 168 9.16 23.03 -6.08
CA ILE A 168 9.39 21.69 -5.52
C ILE A 168 10.81 21.21 -5.81
N SER A 169 11.58 20.96 -4.74
CA SER A 169 12.95 20.43 -4.82
C SER A 169 13.05 18.91 -4.75
N SER A 170 12.03 18.24 -4.22
CA SER A 170 12.09 16.80 -4.04
C SER A 170 10.69 16.15 -4.09
N VAL A 171 10.65 14.92 -4.56
CA VAL A 171 9.42 14.12 -4.61
C VAL A 171 9.64 12.79 -3.93
N TYR A 172 8.76 12.42 -3.01
CA TYR A 172 8.78 11.16 -2.29
C TYR A 172 7.50 10.36 -2.52
N LEU A 173 7.64 9.03 -2.54
CA LEU A 173 6.55 8.07 -2.58
C LEU A 173 6.36 7.43 -1.21
N VAL A 174 5.13 7.44 -0.68
CA VAL A 174 4.73 6.71 0.54
C VAL A 174 3.71 5.65 0.17
N TYR A 175 4.09 4.40 0.33
CA TYR A 175 3.25 3.27 -0.06
C TYR A 175 3.50 2.04 0.83
N ASN A 176 2.66 1.01 0.69
CA ASN A 176 2.87 -0.28 1.34
C ASN A 176 3.55 -1.25 0.39
N GLU A 177 4.77 -1.65 0.72
CA GLU A 177 5.49 -2.75 0.07
C GLU A 177 4.84 -4.09 0.45
N PHE A 178 4.57 -4.92 -0.55
CA PHE A 178 4.07 -6.27 -0.34
C PHE A 178 5.23 -7.25 -0.15
N ARG A 179 5.47 -7.71 1.08
CA ARG A 179 6.47 -8.75 1.39
C ARG A 179 5.86 -10.14 1.42
N SER A 180 4.76 -10.29 2.15
CA SER A 180 4.01 -11.54 2.26
C SER A 180 2.55 -11.26 2.58
N VAL A 181 1.73 -12.30 2.58
CA VAL A 181 0.32 -12.21 2.96
C VAL A 181 0.14 -11.68 4.39
N ILE A 182 1.08 -12.00 5.28
CA ILE A 182 1.01 -11.64 6.71
C ILE A 182 1.75 -10.33 6.98
N SER A 183 2.79 -10.02 6.21
CA SER A 183 3.68 -8.88 6.46
C SER A 183 3.64 -7.88 5.31
N GLN A 184 3.20 -6.66 5.62
CA GLN A 184 3.30 -5.50 4.75
C GLN A 184 4.12 -4.43 5.49
N ARG A 185 4.93 -3.69 4.75
CA ARG A 185 5.76 -2.62 5.30
C ARG A 185 5.45 -1.31 4.59
N VAL A 186 5.26 -0.24 5.36
CA VAL A 186 5.23 1.11 4.78
C VAL A 186 6.66 1.51 4.41
N VAL A 187 6.83 1.99 3.19
CA VAL A 187 8.09 2.48 2.64
C VAL A 187 7.91 3.93 2.22
N ILE A 188 8.91 4.74 2.51
CA ILE A 188 9.07 6.10 1.99
C ILE A 188 10.31 6.07 1.12
N GLU A 189 10.13 6.37 -0.16
CA GLU A 189 11.17 6.27 -1.17
C GLU A 189 11.30 7.60 -1.92
N LYS A 190 12.51 8.11 -2.08
CA LYS A 190 12.77 9.32 -2.88
C LYS A 190 12.60 8.97 -4.36
N LEU A 191 11.71 9.68 -5.04
CA LEU A 191 11.41 9.49 -6.46
C LEU A 191 12.18 10.48 -7.33
N LEU A 192 12.21 11.74 -6.92
CA LEU A 192 12.93 12.82 -7.60
C LEU A 192 13.67 13.70 -6.56
N PRO A 193 14.85 14.19 -6.88
CA PRO A 193 15.67 13.77 -8.01
C PRO A 193 15.99 12.28 -7.94
N ILE A 194 16.21 11.67 -9.11
CA ILE A 194 16.50 10.24 -9.19
C ILE A 194 17.83 9.97 -8.50
N PRO A 195 17.86 9.16 -7.42
CA PRO A 195 19.11 8.88 -6.70
C PRO A 195 20.12 8.22 -7.63
N ARG A 196 21.37 8.66 -7.60
CA ARG A 196 22.44 8.02 -8.35
C ARG A 196 22.55 6.56 -7.90
N LEU A 197 22.70 5.65 -8.86
CA LEU A 197 22.54 4.22 -8.65
C LEU A 197 23.41 3.60 -7.56
N ASN A 198 24.59 4.18 -7.31
CA ASN A 198 25.48 3.76 -6.22
C ASN A 198 24.89 4.07 -4.83
N GLU A 199 24.08 5.12 -4.71
CA GLU A 199 23.40 5.50 -3.45
C GLU A 199 22.08 4.73 -3.27
N ALA A 200 21.41 4.35 -4.37
CA ALA A 200 20.16 3.58 -4.33
C ALA A 200 20.36 2.14 -3.81
N GLU A 201 21.48 1.51 -4.12
CA GLU A 201 21.85 0.21 -3.55
C GLU A 201 22.22 0.33 -2.06
N ALA A 202 22.93 1.39 -1.67
CA ALA A 202 23.24 1.66 -0.28
C ALA A 202 22.00 2.00 0.56
N ALA A 203 21.06 2.80 0.04
CA ALA A 203 19.81 3.14 0.72
C ALA A 203 18.85 1.94 0.85
N ASN A 204 18.77 1.09 -0.17
CA ASN A 204 17.99 -0.16 -0.11
C ASN A 204 18.60 -1.18 0.87
N ASN A 205 19.94 -1.20 1.03
CA ASN A 205 20.61 -2.06 1.99
C ASN A 205 20.58 -1.50 3.43
N ALA A 206 20.56 -0.19 3.62
CA ALA A 206 20.46 0.43 4.95
C ALA A 206 19.06 0.34 5.57
N GLY A 207 18.01 0.29 4.75
CA GLY A 207 16.61 0.20 5.19
C GLY A 207 16.00 -1.21 5.20
N SER A 208 16.62 -2.19 4.56
CA SER A 208 16.09 -3.56 4.44
C SER A 208 16.96 -4.56 5.18
N GLY A 209 16.64 -4.79 6.45
CA GLY A 209 17.02 -6.06 7.05
C GLY A 209 16.41 -7.21 6.23
N LYS A 210 17.23 -7.83 5.42
CA LYS A 210 17.09 -9.08 4.64
C LYS A 210 16.19 -9.02 3.39
N PRO A 211 16.72 -9.53 2.25
CA PRO A 211 15.93 -9.72 1.04
C PRO A 211 14.80 -10.72 1.28
N PHE A 212 13.72 -10.56 0.54
CA PHE A 212 12.57 -11.44 0.46
C PHE A 212 12.97 -12.93 0.36
N ALA A 213 13.04 -13.61 1.50
CA ALA A 213 13.20 -15.04 1.60
C ALA A 213 11.80 -15.67 1.71
N GLY A 214 11.19 -15.95 0.59
CA GLY A 214 9.85 -16.55 0.53
C GLY A 214 9.47 -17.11 -0.83
N THR A 215 10.44 -17.49 -1.64
CA THR A 215 10.28 -18.45 -2.73
C THR A 215 11.50 -19.34 -2.70
N MET A 216 11.28 -20.65 -2.69
CA MET A 216 12.33 -21.63 -2.93
C MET A 216 13.07 -21.22 -4.21
N VAL A 217 14.21 -20.61 -4.05
CA VAL A 217 15.24 -20.55 -5.07
C VAL A 217 16.25 -21.59 -4.62
N GLU A 218 16.30 -22.67 -5.36
CA GLU A 218 17.37 -23.63 -5.31
C GLU A 218 18.71 -22.87 -5.20
N LYS A 219 19.53 -23.33 -4.28
CA LYS A 219 20.93 -22.92 -4.17
C LYS A 219 21.64 -23.28 -5.47
N SER A 220 21.63 -22.37 -6.41
CA SER A 220 22.54 -22.37 -7.54
C SER A 220 23.37 -21.10 -7.47
N GLY A 221 24.63 -21.29 -7.03
CA GLY A 221 25.75 -20.42 -7.28
C GLY A 221 25.64 -19.00 -6.72
N GLN A 222 26.48 -18.66 -5.75
CA GLN A 222 26.97 -17.31 -5.53
C GLN A 222 27.36 -16.70 -6.89
N VAL A 223 26.52 -15.84 -7.43
CA VAL A 223 26.89 -14.98 -8.54
C VAL A 223 27.53 -13.78 -7.88
N ASP A 224 28.86 -13.74 -7.88
CA ASP A 224 29.65 -12.59 -7.53
C ASP A 224 29.11 -11.36 -8.27
N ALA A 225 28.68 -10.35 -7.54
CA ALA A 225 28.15 -9.10 -8.06
C ALA A 225 29.22 -8.22 -8.75
N SER A 226 30.43 -8.74 -8.91
CA SER A 226 31.60 -8.00 -9.41
C SER A 226 32.03 -8.29 -10.86
N ALA A 227 31.31 -9.14 -11.60
CA ALA A 227 31.72 -9.48 -12.96
C ALA A 227 30.54 -9.80 -13.88
N SER A 228 29.59 -8.91 -14.05
CA SER A 228 28.83 -8.92 -15.29
C SER A 228 29.71 -8.20 -16.33
N PRO A 229 30.09 -8.86 -17.44
CA PRO A 229 30.82 -8.20 -18.50
C PRO A 229 30.01 -6.98 -18.92
N ALA A 230 30.65 -5.81 -19.00
CA ALA A 230 30.03 -4.60 -19.48
C ALA A 230 29.49 -4.89 -20.88
N VAL A 231 28.21 -5.13 -21.02
CA VAL A 231 27.57 -5.31 -22.32
C VAL A 231 27.69 -3.97 -23.01
N ASP A 232 28.40 -3.96 -24.11
CA ASP A 232 28.62 -2.78 -24.91
C ASP A 232 27.36 -2.52 -25.73
N TYR A 233 26.50 -1.60 -25.22
CA TYR A 233 25.29 -1.21 -25.94
C TYR A 233 25.65 -0.20 -27.03
N LEU A 234 25.17 -0.42 -28.24
CA LEU A 234 25.13 0.59 -29.30
C LEU A 234 23.95 1.53 -28.99
N PHE A 235 24.27 2.80 -28.75
CA PHE A 235 23.25 3.81 -28.47
C PHE A 235 22.84 4.52 -29.75
N GLU A 236 21.60 4.33 -30.16
CA GLU A 236 20.98 5.07 -31.25
C GLU A 236 19.67 5.70 -30.73
N PRO A 237 19.43 6.99 -30.93
CA PRO A 237 20.28 7.98 -31.60
C PRO A 237 21.47 8.45 -30.70
N ASP A 238 21.35 9.47 -29.91
CA ASP A 238 22.39 10.02 -29.03
C ASP A 238 22.10 9.63 -27.56
N PRO A 239 23.12 9.32 -26.75
CA PRO A 239 22.95 9.00 -25.33
C PRO A 239 22.14 10.03 -24.55
N LYS A 240 22.25 11.32 -24.89
CA LYS A 240 21.51 12.41 -24.25
C LYS A 240 20.02 12.34 -24.56
N GLN A 241 19.62 12.16 -25.81
CA GLN A 241 18.21 12.02 -26.22
C GLN A 241 17.58 10.75 -25.61
N LEU A 242 18.40 9.71 -25.46
CA LEU A 242 17.96 8.48 -24.81
C LEU A 242 17.66 8.72 -23.32
N LEU A 243 18.49 9.48 -22.60
CA LEU A 243 18.25 9.88 -21.21
C LEU A 243 16.97 10.71 -21.08
N ASP A 244 16.74 11.69 -21.94
CA ASP A 244 15.54 12.53 -21.93
C ASP A 244 14.25 11.70 -22.07
N THR A 245 14.32 10.55 -22.74
CA THR A 245 13.18 9.64 -22.90
C THR A 245 13.08 8.61 -21.78
N LEU A 246 14.20 8.08 -21.32
CA LEU A 246 14.23 6.99 -20.33
C LEU A 246 13.99 7.46 -18.92
N LEU A 247 14.43 8.67 -18.53
CA LEU A 247 14.24 9.17 -17.17
C LEU A 247 12.76 9.35 -16.78
N PRO A 248 11.90 9.99 -17.60
CA PRO A 248 10.46 10.04 -17.33
C PRO A 248 9.81 8.66 -17.29
N LEU A 249 10.24 7.75 -18.17
CA LEU A 249 9.76 6.39 -18.21
C LEU A 249 10.15 5.63 -16.94
N HIS A 250 11.38 5.81 -16.44
CA HIS A 250 11.83 5.24 -15.17
C HIS A 250 10.95 5.69 -14.00
N VAL A 251 10.66 7.00 -13.89
CA VAL A 251 9.75 7.54 -12.88
C VAL A 251 8.38 6.87 -12.95
N ALA A 252 7.81 6.74 -14.16
CA ALA A 252 6.52 6.08 -14.36
C ALA A 252 6.54 4.59 -13.95
N VAL A 253 7.64 3.87 -14.21
CA VAL A 253 7.83 2.47 -13.80
C VAL A 253 7.91 2.35 -12.28
N GLN A 254 8.60 3.25 -11.57
CA GLN A 254 8.65 3.26 -10.11
C GLN A 254 7.28 3.53 -9.50
N VAL A 255 6.54 4.50 -10.02
CA VAL A 255 5.14 4.75 -9.60
C VAL A 255 4.27 3.52 -9.86
N GLN A 256 4.38 2.89 -11.05
CA GLN A 256 3.64 1.66 -11.37
C GLN A 256 3.96 0.53 -10.39
N ARG A 257 5.23 0.34 -10.04
CA ARG A 257 5.66 -0.63 -9.04
C ARG A 257 4.98 -0.36 -7.70
N ALA A 258 5.07 0.87 -7.20
CA ALA A 258 4.47 1.26 -5.93
C ALA A 258 2.94 1.05 -5.90
N LEU A 259 2.25 1.36 -7.00
CA LEU A 259 0.80 1.12 -7.15
C LEU A 259 0.45 -0.37 -7.12
N LEU A 260 1.21 -1.22 -7.83
CA LEU A 260 0.97 -2.66 -7.87
C LEU A 260 1.26 -3.32 -6.52
N GLU A 261 2.36 -2.96 -5.87
CA GLU A 261 2.71 -3.46 -4.54
C GLU A 261 1.68 -3.03 -3.50
N SER A 262 1.28 -1.77 -3.52
CA SER A 262 0.25 -1.24 -2.61
C SER A 262 -1.11 -1.92 -2.83
N ALA A 263 -1.49 -2.20 -4.09
CA ALA A 263 -2.71 -2.96 -4.39
C ALA A 263 -2.66 -4.40 -3.87
N ALA A 264 -1.52 -5.07 -3.99
CA ALA A 264 -1.34 -6.42 -3.44
C ALA A 264 -1.38 -6.39 -1.90
N ALA A 265 -0.69 -5.43 -1.28
CA ALA A 265 -0.68 -5.24 0.16
C ALA A 265 -2.09 -4.94 0.72
N GLU A 266 -2.88 -4.11 0.02
CA GLU A 266 -4.28 -3.83 0.37
C GLU A 266 -5.14 -5.10 0.36
N HIS A 267 -5.02 -5.92 -0.68
CA HIS A 267 -5.79 -7.15 -0.79
C HIS A 267 -5.36 -8.19 0.24
N ALA A 268 -4.08 -8.29 0.56
CA ALA A 268 -3.55 -9.15 1.61
C ALA A 268 -4.05 -8.73 2.99
N ALA A 269 -3.95 -7.44 3.32
CA ALA A 269 -4.42 -6.87 4.59
C ALA A 269 -5.94 -7.06 4.76
N ARG A 270 -6.71 -6.86 3.69
CA ARG A 270 -8.17 -7.10 3.71
C ARG A 270 -8.49 -8.58 3.89
N MET A 271 -7.78 -9.48 3.20
CA MET A 271 -7.98 -10.92 3.34
C MET A 271 -7.74 -11.36 4.79
N GLN A 272 -6.66 -10.90 5.42
CA GLN A 272 -6.31 -11.21 6.81
C GLN A 272 -7.35 -10.63 7.80
N SER A 273 -7.76 -9.38 7.59
CA SER A 273 -8.77 -8.72 8.43
C SER A 273 -10.12 -9.43 8.35
N MET A 274 -10.53 -9.87 7.15
CA MET A 274 -11.79 -10.60 6.96
C MET A 274 -11.71 -12.01 7.51
N ASP A 275 -10.55 -12.65 7.49
CA ASP A 275 -10.34 -13.96 8.15
C ASP A 275 -10.50 -13.85 9.65
N SER A 276 -9.86 -12.86 10.28
CA SER A 276 -10.00 -12.59 11.71
C SER A 276 -11.45 -12.23 12.09
N ALA A 277 -12.10 -11.39 11.29
CA ALA A 277 -13.51 -11.03 11.49
C ALA A 277 -14.44 -12.25 11.38
N THR A 278 -14.15 -13.17 10.46
CA THR A 278 -14.96 -14.41 10.29
C THR A 278 -14.81 -15.35 11.48
N ARG A 279 -13.58 -15.49 12.02
CA ARG A 279 -13.32 -16.27 13.25
C ARG A 279 -14.01 -15.65 14.46
N ASN A 280 -13.84 -14.35 14.67
CA ASN A 280 -14.48 -13.63 15.77
C ASN A 280 -16.02 -13.71 15.70
N ALA A 281 -16.58 -13.63 14.49
CA ALA A 281 -18.03 -13.78 14.32
C ALA A 281 -18.49 -15.21 14.66
N LYS A 282 -17.72 -16.25 14.34
CA LYS A 282 -18.02 -17.64 14.73
C LYS A 282 -18.05 -17.77 16.26
N ASP A 283 -16.99 -17.32 16.93
CA ASP A 283 -16.91 -17.39 18.39
C ASP A 283 -18.05 -16.64 19.07
N MET A 284 -18.45 -15.50 18.51
CA MET A 284 -19.60 -14.74 19.01
C MET A 284 -20.92 -15.50 18.82
N VAL A 285 -21.13 -16.18 17.69
CA VAL A 285 -22.31 -17.01 17.44
C VAL A 285 -22.37 -18.14 18.46
N ASP A 286 -21.26 -18.82 18.73
CA ASP A 286 -21.20 -19.93 19.68
C ASP A 286 -21.53 -19.46 21.11
N ARG A 287 -20.93 -18.34 21.55
CA ARG A 287 -21.25 -17.70 22.86
C ARG A 287 -22.72 -17.29 22.97
N LEU A 288 -23.25 -16.62 21.93
CA LEU A 288 -24.64 -16.18 21.95
C LEU A 288 -25.62 -17.37 21.93
N THR A 289 -25.26 -18.47 21.27
CA THR A 289 -26.09 -19.68 21.24
C THR A 289 -26.13 -20.34 22.63
N LEU A 290 -24.99 -20.46 23.32
CA LEU A 290 -24.96 -20.95 24.72
C LEU A 290 -25.78 -20.04 25.65
N TYR A 291 -25.63 -18.73 25.53
CA TYR A 291 -26.41 -17.78 26.31
C TYR A 291 -27.91 -17.89 26.04
N MET A 292 -28.29 -18.01 24.77
CA MET A 292 -29.69 -18.21 24.36
C MET A 292 -30.30 -19.47 24.98
N ASN A 293 -29.56 -20.59 24.99
CA ASN A 293 -30.01 -21.83 25.61
C ASN A 293 -30.19 -21.69 27.12
N LYS A 294 -29.25 -20.99 27.80
CA LYS A 294 -29.35 -20.71 29.26
C LYS A 294 -30.59 -19.87 29.57
N VAL A 295 -30.81 -18.78 28.81
CA VAL A 295 -31.98 -17.90 29.00
C VAL A 295 -33.29 -18.67 28.71
N ARG A 296 -33.32 -19.54 27.69
CA ARG A 296 -34.46 -20.39 27.38
C ARG A 296 -34.78 -21.34 28.51
N GLN A 297 -33.75 -22.03 29.07
CA GLN A 297 -33.96 -22.93 30.21
C GLN A 297 -34.51 -22.18 31.43
N ALA A 298 -33.93 -21.01 31.73
CA ALA A 298 -34.39 -20.17 32.85
C ALA A 298 -35.87 -19.69 32.65
N ALA A 299 -36.26 -19.37 31.42
CA ALA A 299 -37.65 -18.99 31.10
C ALA A 299 -38.59 -20.17 31.31
N ILE A 300 -38.25 -21.35 30.78
CA ILE A 300 -39.06 -22.59 30.97
C ILE A 300 -39.19 -22.91 32.46
N THR A 301 -38.11 -22.86 33.22
CA THR A 301 -38.11 -23.14 34.67
C THR A 301 -39.04 -22.15 35.40
N ARG A 302 -39.01 -20.86 35.02
CA ARG A 302 -39.90 -19.84 35.61
C ARG A 302 -41.37 -20.14 35.30
N GLU A 303 -41.70 -20.45 34.05
CA GLU A 303 -43.07 -20.81 33.63
C GLU A 303 -43.60 -22.04 34.40
N ILE A 304 -42.73 -23.06 34.58
CA ILE A 304 -43.08 -24.25 35.37
C ILE A 304 -43.37 -23.88 36.82
N ILE A 305 -42.53 -23.06 37.43
CA ILE A 305 -42.73 -22.60 38.83
C ILE A 305 -44.01 -21.78 38.98
N GLU A 306 -44.31 -20.89 38.02
CA GLU A 306 -45.52 -20.08 38.02
C GLU A 306 -46.80 -20.97 37.89
N VAL A 307 -46.76 -21.96 37.04
CA VAL A 307 -47.88 -22.92 36.87
C VAL A 307 -48.08 -23.75 38.14
N VAL A 308 -47.01 -24.31 38.70
CA VAL A 308 -47.09 -25.10 39.96
C VAL A 308 -47.54 -24.30 41.14
N SER A 309 -47.01 -23.05 41.29
CA SER A 309 -47.48 -22.15 42.39
C SER A 309 -48.94 -21.71 42.22
N GLY A 310 -49.38 -21.48 40.96
CA GLY A 310 -50.79 -21.18 40.69
C GLY A 310 -51.71 -22.32 40.99
N ALA A 311 -51.29 -23.58 40.70
CA ALA A 311 -52.07 -24.78 41.03
C ALA A 311 -52.13 -25.10 42.53
N GLN A 312 -51.17 -24.63 43.33
CA GLN A 312 -51.21 -24.79 44.80
C GLN A 312 -52.03 -23.69 45.52
N ALA A 313 -52.33 -22.58 44.85
CA ALA A 313 -53.08 -21.45 45.40
C ALA A 313 -54.62 -21.56 45.13
N THR A 314 -55.05 -22.55 44.33
CA THR A 314 -56.45 -22.96 44.13
C THR A 314 -56.78 -24.22 44.94
#